data_e615f296e364e2e4a9e9776aca953550
#
_entry.id   e615f296e364e2e4a9e9776aca953550
#
_cell.length_a   1.000
_cell.length_b   1.000
_cell.length_c   1.000
_cell.angle_alpha   90.00
_cell.angle_beta   90.00
_cell.angle_gamma   90.00
#
_symmetry.space_group_name_H-M   'P 1'
#
loop_
_entity.id
_entity.type
_entity.pdbx_description
1 polymer ?
#
loop_
_entity_poly.entity_id
_entity_poly.type
_entity_poly.pdbx_seq_one_letter_code
_entity_poly.pdbx_strand_id
1 'polypeptide(L)'
;MIVVDTNVVAYLFLRGEFAARAEAWLRDDRDWAAPLLWRSELRNLLAGYLRRKQLTFEVVREIQREAEALLIGNEHEVDSLRVLELIRDSDCSAYDCEFVSVGCG
;
A
#
# COMPACT_ATOMS: atom_id res chain seq x y z
N MET A 1 -4.63 -3.43 14.37
CA MET A 1 -4.61 -3.40 12.89
C MET A 1 -4.52 -1.95 12.41
N ILE A 2 -3.59 -1.69 11.51
CA ILE A 2 -3.45 -0.38 10.88
C ILE A 2 -3.71 -0.54 9.40
N VAL A 3 -4.57 0.31 8.83
CA VAL A 3 -4.72 0.38 7.37
C VAL A 3 -3.64 1.30 6.84
N VAL A 4 -2.78 0.77 5.99
CA VAL A 4 -1.66 1.53 5.41
C VAL A 4 -1.93 1.81 3.94
N ASP A 5 -1.49 2.98 3.47
CA ASP A 5 -1.53 3.23 2.05
C ASP A 5 -0.24 2.70 1.39
N THR A 6 -0.27 2.61 0.08
CA THR A 6 0.83 2.04 -0.69
C THR A 6 2.14 2.78 -0.49
N ASN A 7 2.09 4.10 -0.27
CA ASN A 7 3.31 4.89 -0.05
C ASN A 7 4.02 4.48 1.24
N VAL A 8 3.27 4.17 2.30
CA VAL A 8 3.86 3.71 3.57
C VAL A 8 4.58 2.39 3.36
N VAL A 9 3.97 1.45 2.64
CA VAL A 9 4.61 0.17 2.31
C VAL A 9 5.88 0.43 1.48
N ALA A 10 5.80 1.31 0.50
CA ALA A 10 6.95 1.65 -0.34
C ALA A 10 8.10 2.26 0.47
N TYR A 11 7.81 3.13 1.42
CA TYR A 11 8.84 3.75 2.27
C TYR A 11 9.65 2.71 3.05
N LEU A 12 9.02 1.60 3.41
CA LEU A 12 9.69 0.54 4.15
C LEU A 12 10.80 -0.11 3.34
N PHE A 13 10.62 -0.22 2.03
CA PHE A 13 11.55 -0.94 1.15
C PHE A 13 12.45 -0.01 0.33
N LEU A 14 12.02 1.23 0.11
CA LEU A 14 12.78 2.20 -0.65
C LEU A 14 13.54 3.10 0.33
N ARG A 15 14.83 3.28 0.09
CA ARG A 15 15.65 4.15 0.94
C ARG A 15 15.25 5.60 0.70
N GLY A 16 14.96 6.32 1.79
CA GLY A 16 14.56 7.72 1.74
C GLY A 16 14.34 8.25 3.14
N GLU A 17 13.94 9.50 3.24
CA GLU A 17 13.78 10.19 4.53
C GLU A 17 12.66 9.57 5.39
N PHE A 18 11.69 8.86 4.78
CA PHE A 18 10.57 8.28 5.50
C PHE A 18 10.76 6.81 5.87
N ALA A 19 11.86 6.18 5.44
CA ALA A 19 12.08 4.75 5.68
C ALA A 19 12.14 4.42 7.17
N ALA A 20 12.88 5.19 7.95
CA ALA A 20 13.01 4.98 9.39
C ALA A 20 11.67 5.15 10.12
N ARG A 21 10.85 6.10 9.66
CA ARG A 21 9.52 6.34 10.22
C ARG A 21 8.58 5.17 9.93
N ALA A 22 8.61 4.63 8.71
CA ALA A 22 7.81 3.48 8.33
C ALA A 22 8.22 2.24 9.15
N GLU A 23 9.52 2.03 9.35
CA GLU A 23 10.02 0.95 10.20
C GLU A 23 9.54 1.08 11.64
N ALA A 24 9.51 2.31 12.18
CA ALA A 24 9.01 2.56 13.53
C ALA A 24 7.52 2.22 13.63
N TRP A 25 6.72 2.60 12.65
CA TRP A 25 5.30 2.28 12.62
C TRP A 25 5.07 0.77 12.56
N LEU A 26 5.86 0.04 11.79
CA LEU A 26 5.75 -1.41 11.70
C LEU A 26 6.13 -2.08 13.03
N ARG A 27 7.11 -1.55 13.74
CA ARG A 27 7.49 -2.07 15.07
C ARG A 27 6.37 -1.88 16.08
N ASP A 28 5.65 -0.76 16.00
CA ASP A 28 4.54 -0.46 16.92
C ASP A 28 3.33 -1.36 16.66
N ASP A 29 3.03 -1.65 15.39
CA ASP A 29 1.93 -2.52 15.02
C ASP A 29 2.28 -3.21 13.70
N ARG A 30 2.53 -4.51 13.76
CA ARG A 30 2.88 -5.34 12.60
C ARG A 30 1.66 -5.80 11.81
N ASP A 31 0.47 -5.54 12.31
CA ASP A 31 -0.77 -5.97 11.68
C ASP A 31 -1.25 -4.91 10.68
N TRP A 32 -0.52 -4.81 9.57
CA TRP A 32 -0.82 -3.88 8.49
C TRP A 32 -1.84 -4.49 7.54
N ALA A 33 -2.85 -3.71 7.18
CA ALA A 33 -3.93 -4.12 6.28
C ALA A 33 -4.10 -3.12 5.14
N ALA A 34 -4.57 -3.59 4.00
CA ALA A 34 -4.82 -2.75 2.84
C ALA A 34 -5.83 -3.42 1.91
N PRO A 35 -6.54 -2.65 1.06
CA PRO A 35 -7.33 -3.23 -0.02
C PRO A 35 -6.40 -3.87 -1.06
N LEU A 36 -6.88 -4.87 -1.79
CA LEU A 36 -6.07 -5.58 -2.80
C LEU A 36 -5.45 -4.65 -3.84
N LEU A 37 -6.05 -3.50 -4.07
CA LEU A 37 -5.53 -2.47 -4.98
C LEU A 37 -4.08 -2.08 -4.67
N TRP A 38 -3.64 -2.19 -3.42
CA TRP A 38 -2.29 -1.81 -3.02
C TRP A 38 -1.22 -2.53 -3.84
N ARG A 39 -1.47 -3.76 -4.26
CA ARG A 39 -0.52 -4.53 -5.09
C ARG A 39 -0.27 -3.86 -6.43
N SER A 40 -1.36 -3.42 -7.08
CA SER A 40 -1.28 -2.74 -8.37
C SER A 40 -0.60 -1.38 -8.24
N GLU A 41 -0.90 -0.67 -7.16
CA GLU A 41 -0.28 0.63 -6.93
C GLU A 41 1.23 0.50 -6.67
N LEU A 42 1.64 -0.50 -5.90
CA LEU A 42 3.06 -0.73 -5.66
C LEU A 42 3.76 -1.11 -6.96
N ARG A 43 3.16 -2.00 -7.76
CA ARG A 43 3.73 -2.37 -9.08
C ARG A 43 3.92 -1.15 -9.97
N ASN A 44 2.95 -0.24 -9.97
CA ASN A 44 3.03 0.98 -10.78
C ASN A 44 4.17 1.89 -10.30
N LEU A 45 4.31 2.03 -8.99
CA LEU A 45 5.37 2.82 -8.39
C LEU A 45 6.75 2.25 -8.73
N LEU A 46 6.91 0.94 -8.56
CA LEU A 46 8.16 0.24 -8.89
C LEU A 46 8.46 0.26 -10.40
N ALA A 47 7.42 0.20 -11.23
CA ALA A 47 7.61 0.33 -12.69
C ALA A 47 8.25 1.67 -13.05
N GLY A 48 7.89 2.74 -12.35
CA GLY A 48 8.52 4.05 -12.52
C GLY A 48 10.01 4.02 -12.22
N TYR A 49 10.39 3.43 -11.10
CA TYR A 49 11.80 3.28 -10.72
C TYR A 49 12.59 2.44 -11.74
N LEU A 50 11.97 1.36 -12.21
CA LEU A 50 12.59 0.49 -13.21
C LEU A 50 12.84 1.21 -14.52
N ARG A 51 11.85 1.96 -15.02
CA ARG A 51 11.95 2.70 -16.27
C ARG A 51 12.96 3.83 -16.21
N ARG A 52 13.11 4.45 -15.06
CA ARG A 52 14.13 5.49 -14.85
C ARG A 52 15.50 4.91 -14.53
N LYS A 53 15.63 3.59 -14.55
CA LYS A 53 16.88 2.86 -14.25
C LYS A 53 17.45 3.17 -12.88
N GLN A 54 16.58 3.49 -11.93
CA GLN A 54 16.97 3.74 -10.54
C GLN A 54 17.06 2.45 -9.73
N LEU A 55 16.32 1.43 -10.15
CA LEU A 55 16.36 0.10 -9.54
C LEU A 55 16.45 -0.96 -10.65
N THR A 56 17.09 -2.08 -10.35
CA THR A 56 17.16 -3.21 -11.27
C THR A 56 15.88 -4.04 -11.19
N PHE A 57 15.62 -4.83 -12.21
CA PHE A 57 14.48 -5.76 -12.20
C PHE A 57 14.52 -6.71 -11.00
N GLU A 58 15.71 -7.23 -10.65
CA GLU A 58 15.86 -8.14 -9.52
C GLU A 58 15.44 -7.49 -8.20
N VAL A 59 15.82 -6.22 -7.99
CA VAL A 59 15.47 -5.47 -6.79
C VAL A 59 13.95 -5.19 -6.76
N VAL A 60 13.38 -4.76 -7.86
CA VAL A 60 11.94 -4.47 -7.97
C VAL A 60 11.12 -5.73 -7.67
N ARG A 61 11.51 -6.85 -8.26
CA ARG A 61 10.85 -8.13 -8.05
C ARG A 61 10.89 -8.53 -6.57
N GLU A 62 12.04 -8.37 -5.93
CA GLU A 62 12.21 -8.74 -4.52
C GLU A 62 11.38 -7.84 -3.61
N ILE A 63 11.35 -6.53 -3.87
CA ILE A 63 10.53 -5.59 -3.10
C ILE A 63 9.05 -5.98 -3.17
N GLN A 64 8.53 -6.25 -4.38
CA GLN A 64 7.14 -6.63 -4.54
C GLN A 64 6.83 -7.91 -3.76
N ARG A 65 7.70 -8.91 -3.85
CA ARG A 65 7.52 -10.18 -3.17
C ARG A 65 7.52 -10.02 -1.65
N GLU A 66 8.46 -9.28 -1.11
CA GLU A 66 8.56 -9.07 0.33
C GLU A 66 7.38 -8.26 0.87
N ALA A 67 6.94 -7.24 0.12
CA ALA A 67 5.79 -6.45 0.49
C ALA A 67 4.51 -7.29 0.51
N GLU A 68 4.32 -8.15 -0.48
CA GLU A 68 3.16 -9.05 -0.51
C GLU A 68 3.19 -10.04 0.65
N ALA A 69 4.36 -10.53 1.02
CA ALA A 69 4.50 -11.42 2.18
C ALA A 69 4.16 -10.69 3.48
N LEU A 70 4.51 -9.41 3.59
CA LEU A 70 4.22 -8.61 4.78
C LEU A 70 2.72 -8.45 5.03
N LEU A 71 1.93 -8.29 3.97
CA LEU A 71 0.50 -8.07 4.08
C LEU A 71 -0.35 -9.33 3.87
N ILE A 72 0.29 -10.49 3.76
CA ILE A 72 -0.46 -11.72 3.54
C ILE A 72 -1.46 -11.97 4.68
N GLY A 73 -2.68 -12.32 4.33
CA GLY A 73 -3.75 -12.52 5.32
C GLY A 73 -4.47 -11.24 5.73
N ASN A 74 -3.93 -10.08 5.40
CA ASN A 74 -4.51 -8.77 5.75
C ASN A 74 -4.88 -7.94 4.52
N GLU A 75 -5.02 -8.58 3.38
CA GLU A 75 -5.50 -7.94 2.17
C GLU A 75 -7.01 -8.14 2.06
N HIS A 76 -7.72 -7.09 1.69
CA HIS A 76 -9.18 -7.07 1.73
C HIS A 76 -9.78 -6.73 0.38
N GLU A 77 -10.78 -7.51 -0.02
CA GLU A 77 -11.67 -7.10 -1.10
C GLU A 77 -12.58 -6.01 -0.53
N VAL A 78 -12.88 -5.02 -1.35
CA VAL A 78 -13.75 -3.92 -0.92
C VAL A 78 -15.15 -4.11 -1.46
N ASP A 79 -16.15 -3.64 -0.69
CA ASP A 79 -17.53 -3.61 -1.12
C ASP A 79 -17.75 -2.35 -1.97
N SER A 80 -18.14 -2.53 -3.22
CA SER A 80 -18.33 -1.40 -4.15
C SER A 80 -19.37 -0.41 -3.66
N LEU A 81 -20.46 -0.87 -3.05
CA LEU A 81 -21.48 0.02 -2.52
C LEU A 81 -20.90 0.93 -1.44
N ARG A 82 -20.13 0.35 -0.52
CA ARG A 82 -19.49 1.13 0.55
C ARG A 82 -18.52 2.16 -0.02
N VAL A 83 -17.72 1.79 -1.01
CA VAL A 83 -16.80 2.70 -1.68
C VAL A 83 -17.56 3.82 -2.36
N LEU A 84 -18.64 3.50 -3.07
CA LEU A 84 -19.47 4.52 -3.75
C LEU A 84 -20.12 5.49 -2.76
N GLU A 85 -20.55 4.99 -1.60
CA GLU A 85 -21.09 5.86 -0.55
C GLU A 85 -20.02 6.83 -0.04
N LEU A 86 -18.78 6.36 0.16
CA LEU A 86 -17.68 7.22 0.58
C LEU A 86 -17.33 8.27 -0.47
N ILE A 87 -17.38 7.90 -1.76
CA ILE A 87 -17.18 8.85 -2.86
C ILE A 87 -18.25 9.93 -2.83
N ARG A 88 -19.51 9.56 -2.64
CA ARG A 88 -20.62 10.49 -2.57
C ARG A 88 -20.43 11.48 -1.43
N ASP A 89 -19.93 11.03 -0.29
CA ASP A 89 -19.87 11.79 0.96
C ASP A 89 -18.53 12.49 1.19
N SER A 90 -17.60 12.41 0.23
CA SER A 90 -16.26 13.00 0.37
C SER A 90 -15.73 13.46 -0.98
N ASP A 91 -14.58 14.15 -0.95
CA ASP A 91 -13.88 14.58 -2.16
C ASP A 91 -12.74 13.64 -2.54
N CYS A 92 -12.63 12.50 -1.88
CA CYS A 92 -11.58 11.53 -2.14
C CYS A 92 -11.79 10.78 -3.45
N SER A 93 -10.70 10.36 -4.08
CA SER A 93 -10.78 9.50 -5.26
C SER A 93 -11.37 8.14 -4.89
N ALA A 94 -11.87 7.40 -5.90
CA ALA A 94 -12.36 6.06 -5.69
C ALA A 94 -11.29 5.15 -5.06
N TYR A 95 -10.03 5.33 -5.47
CA TYR A 95 -8.91 4.54 -4.95
C TYR A 95 -8.65 4.83 -3.48
N ASP A 96 -8.64 6.10 -3.09
CA ASP A 96 -8.45 6.48 -1.68
C ASP A 96 -9.61 5.98 -0.82
N CYS A 97 -10.83 5.99 -1.36
CA CYS A 97 -12.01 5.48 -0.65
C CYS A 97 -11.92 3.97 -0.41
N GLU A 98 -11.23 3.20 -1.27
CA GLU A 98 -11.02 1.79 -1.01
C GLU A 98 -10.19 1.59 0.28
N PHE A 99 -9.14 2.38 0.48
CA PHE A 99 -8.34 2.32 1.71
C PHE A 99 -9.17 2.72 2.93
N VAL A 100 -9.96 3.77 2.81
CA VAL A 100 -10.85 4.21 3.91
C VAL A 100 -11.86 3.12 4.26
N SER A 101 -12.42 2.43 3.27
CA SER A 101 -13.43 1.40 3.52
C SER A 101 -12.87 0.21 4.31
N VAL A 102 -11.61 -0.15 4.12
CA VAL A 102 -10.95 -1.20 4.89
C VAL A 102 -10.86 -0.80 6.37
N GLY A 103 -10.53 0.47 6.63
CA GLY A 103 -10.44 0.97 8.01
C GLY A 103 -11.78 1.08 8.73
N CYS A 104 -12.86 1.24 7.99
CA CYS A 104 -14.21 1.36 8.54
C CYS A 104 -14.93 0.00 8.68
N GLY A 105 -14.33 -1.01 8.09
CA GLY A 105 -14.92 -2.35 8.04
C GLY A 105 -15.08 -2.99 9.32
#